data_d075dfc2db197cd27b80ae7b6e79c315
#
_entry.id   d075dfc2db197cd27b80ae7b6e79c315
#
_cell.length_a   1.000
_cell.length_b   1.000
_cell.length_c   1.000
_cell.angle_alpha   90.00
_cell.angle_beta   90.00
_cell.angle_gamma   90.00
#
_symmetry.space_group_name_H-M   'P 1'
#
loop_
_entity.id
_entity.type
_entity.pdbx_description
1 polymer ?
#
loop_
_entity_poly.entity_id
_entity_poly.type
_entity_poly.pdbx_seq_one_letter_code
_entity_poly.pdbx_strand_id
1 'polypeptide(L)'
;MAGKGCHQFIDCARAEGLTLADTTPELLGDDLVDAYVLFGVLGEVAHPLEQLSSVGKVLKPGGLLLLTVPTVDSVQARRQESRWAEFASQRITFFSQHGLSALLVRAGYDNIMAWPEHNGLTVLCQKEADKKDRVRLSIVLPVYNERATFEQLIETVLEKTFDRMEREIIIVESNSSDGSRELVQQYEDHPEIKVIYENQPQGKGHAVRNGLNHVSGDVILIQDADLEYDVDDYDAVIEPIVSLQRLFVLGSRHKGSWKMREFEKRKMLSAVFNSGQLFFTWLINIACGTRLKDPFTMYKVFHRECLYGLQLESNRFDLDWEIVIKFIRKGLVPLEIPVNYWSRSFGEGKKVRPFLDPVLWMIALIKFRYGKLYHSATSGKT
;
A
#
# COMPACT_ATOMS: atom_id res chain seq x y z
N MET A 1 9.42 28.84 16.77
CA MET A 1 9.20 28.25 18.11
C MET A 1 9.15 26.74 17.97
N ALA A 2 10.18 26.03 18.34
CA ALA A 2 10.15 24.58 18.41
C ALA A 2 9.00 24.17 19.38
N GLY A 3 8.07 23.36 18.90
CA GLY A 3 6.91 22.98 19.72
C GLY A 3 7.32 22.18 20.96
N LYS A 4 6.47 22.16 21.97
CA LYS A 4 6.73 21.43 23.26
C LYS A 4 7.22 19.98 23.06
N GLY A 5 6.83 19.31 21.98
CA GLY A 5 7.29 17.94 21.64
C GLY A 5 8.79 17.85 21.29
N CYS A 6 9.36 18.89 20.67
CA CYS A 6 10.78 18.94 20.34
C CYS A 6 11.66 18.95 21.59
N HIS A 7 11.33 19.78 22.58
CA HIS A 7 12.08 19.84 23.85
C HIS A 7 11.99 18.51 24.61
N GLN A 8 10.81 17.90 24.68
CA GLN A 8 10.64 16.60 25.32
C GLN A 8 11.47 15.50 24.67
N PHE A 9 11.53 15.48 23.30
CA PHE A 9 12.38 14.52 22.59
C PHE A 9 13.86 14.74 22.87
N ILE A 10 14.33 16.00 22.83
CA ILE A 10 15.71 16.36 23.13
C ILE A 10 16.08 15.95 24.56
N ASP A 11 15.22 16.20 25.53
CA ASP A 11 15.45 15.85 26.92
C ASP A 11 15.47 14.32 27.12
N CYS A 12 14.56 13.58 26.50
CA CYS A 12 14.60 12.11 26.52
C CYS A 12 15.86 11.57 25.86
N ALA A 13 16.24 12.07 24.69
CA ALA A 13 17.44 11.60 24.00
C ALA A 13 18.72 11.84 24.81
N ARG A 14 18.82 12.99 25.48
CA ARG A 14 19.94 13.28 26.43
C ARG A 14 19.91 12.37 27.63
N ALA A 15 18.74 12.08 28.20
CA ALA A 15 18.60 11.18 29.34
C ALA A 15 19.03 9.73 28.99
N GLU A 16 18.83 9.31 27.73
CA GLU A 16 19.30 8.03 27.20
C GLU A 16 20.77 8.03 26.75
N GLY A 17 21.51 9.12 27.05
CA GLY A 17 22.95 9.23 26.75
C GLY A 17 23.29 9.52 25.28
N LEU A 18 22.32 9.94 24.46
CA LEU A 18 22.58 10.30 23.07
C LEU A 18 23.28 11.66 22.98
N THR A 19 24.31 11.75 22.15
CA THR A 19 24.96 13.02 21.82
C THR A 19 24.15 13.72 20.74
N LEU A 20 23.65 14.90 21.02
CA LEU A 20 22.89 15.73 20.09
C LEU A 20 23.79 16.83 19.55
N ALA A 21 23.94 16.90 18.22
CA ALA A 21 24.57 18.00 17.52
C ALA A 21 23.49 18.89 16.87
N ASP A 22 23.52 20.18 17.14
CA ASP A 22 22.69 21.17 16.45
C ASP A 22 23.50 21.73 15.28
N THR A 23 23.40 21.05 14.13
CA THR A 23 24.19 21.40 12.96
C THR A 23 23.43 21.08 11.67
N THR A 24 23.81 21.73 10.58
CA THR A 24 23.26 21.46 9.25
C THR A 24 23.96 20.29 8.58
N PRO A 25 23.29 19.53 7.69
CA PRO A 25 23.89 18.38 7.03
C PRO A 25 25.21 18.71 6.32
N GLU A 26 25.32 19.89 5.73
CA GLU A 26 26.48 20.35 4.96
C GLU A 26 27.77 20.46 5.79
N LEU A 27 27.64 20.57 7.11
CA LEU A 27 28.76 20.63 8.04
C LEU A 27 29.17 19.27 8.61
N LEU A 28 28.47 18.21 8.26
CA LEU A 28 28.74 16.84 8.69
C LEU A 28 29.32 16.03 7.51
N GLY A 29 30.12 15.02 7.84
CA GLY A 29 30.60 14.04 6.87
C GLY A 29 29.52 13.02 6.52
N ASP A 30 29.73 12.29 5.43
CA ASP A 30 28.85 11.22 5.01
C ASP A 30 28.83 10.05 5.99
N ASP A 31 27.68 9.36 6.09
CA ASP A 31 27.46 8.17 6.93
C ASP A 31 27.95 8.31 8.40
N LEU A 32 27.77 9.50 8.97
CA LEU A 32 28.31 9.84 10.28
C LEU A 32 27.33 9.61 11.44
N VAL A 33 26.02 9.87 11.23
CA VAL A 33 25.02 9.90 12.30
C VAL A 33 24.06 8.74 12.24
N ASP A 34 23.63 8.24 13.40
CA ASP A 34 22.64 7.17 13.52
C ASP A 34 21.21 7.69 13.39
N ALA A 35 20.98 8.95 13.73
CA ALA A 35 19.68 9.58 13.60
C ALA A 35 19.78 11.08 13.31
N TYR A 36 18.82 11.59 12.55
CA TYR A 36 18.68 13.01 12.25
C TYR A 36 17.24 13.49 12.53
N VAL A 37 17.09 14.74 12.96
CA VAL A 37 15.79 15.30 13.33
C VAL A 37 15.52 16.61 12.60
N LEU A 38 14.34 16.70 11.96
CA LEU A 38 13.85 17.89 11.25
C LEU A 38 12.49 18.34 11.82
N PHE A 39 12.47 19.36 12.66
CA PHE A 39 11.22 19.88 13.21
C PHE A 39 10.75 21.14 12.48
N GLY A 40 9.69 21.01 11.68
CA GLY A 40 9.01 22.12 11.03
C GLY A 40 9.76 22.78 9.87
N VAL A 41 10.99 22.39 9.57
CA VAL A 41 11.90 23.05 8.62
C VAL A 41 11.55 22.74 7.17
N LEU A 42 11.10 21.50 6.88
CA LEU A 42 10.96 21.00 5.49
C LEU A 42 10.01 21.85 4.63
N GLY A 43 9.02 22.51 5.23
CA GLY A 43 8.12 23.42 4.52
C GLY A 43 8.71 24.80 4.20
N GLU A 44 9.84 25.16 4.81
CA GLU A 44 10.51 26.47 4.67
C GLU A 44 11.64 26.45 3.63
N VAL A 45 12.02 25.26 3.15
CA VAL A 45 13.08 25.12 2.16
C VAL A 45 12.53 25.11 0.73
N ALA A 46 13.26 25.73 -0.20
CA ALA A 46 12.85 25.81 -1.61
C ALA A 46 12.92 24.44 -2.31
N HIS A 47 13.88 23.59 -1.92
CA HIS A 47 14.16 22.30 -2.54
C HIS A 47 14.10 21.16 -1.50
N PRO A 48 12.90 20.73 -1.06
CA PRO A 48 12.76 19.72 0.00
C PRO A 48 13.42 18.37 -0.34
N LEU A 49 13.43 17.98 -1.62
CA LEU A 49 14.07 16.74 -2.05
C LEU A 49 15.60 16.81 -1.86
N GLU A 50 16.23 17.93 -2.21
CA GLU A 50 17.67 18.12 -2.03
C GLU A 50 18.02 18.14 -0.53
N GLN A 51 17.22 18.81 0.30
CA GLN A 51 17.39 18.82 1.74
C GLN A 51 17.33 17.42 2.34
N LEU A 52 16.31 16.62 1.96
CA LEU A 52 16.19 15.22 2.42
C LEU A 52 17.35 14.36 1.92
N SER A 53 17.79 14.56 0.67
CA SER A 53 18.96 13.86 0.11
C SER A 53 20.25 14.24 0.84
N SER A 54 20.43 15.50 1.24
CA SER A 54 21.58 15.95 2.03
C SER A 54 21.58 15.32 3.44
N VAL A 55 20.42 15.26 4.10
CA VAL A 55 20.26 14.52 5.36
C VAL A 55 20.57 13.03 5.14
N GLY A 56 20.11 12.45 4.04
CA GLY A 56 20.39 11.05 3.71
C GLY A 56 21.89 10.74 3.57
N LYS A 57 22.71 11.68 3.07
CA LYS A 57 24.16 11.48 2.97
C LYS A 57 24.82 11.35 4.35
N VAL A 58 24.44 12.16 5.31
CA VAL A 58 25.02 12.15 6.66
C VAL A 58 24.52 11.02 7.55
N LEU A 59 23.35 10.46 7.24
CA LEU A 59 22.84 9.28 7.93
C LEU A 59 23.60 8.02 7.51
N LYS A 60 23.95 7.18 8.45
CA LYS A 60 24.44 5.83 8.17
C LYS A 60 23.40 5.01 7.40
N PRO A 61 23.79 3.99 6.61
CA PRO A 61 22.84 3.02 6.08
C PRO A 61 21.94 2.46 7.21
N GLY A 62 20.62 2.51 7.03
CA GLY A 62 19.66 2.15 8.07
C GLY A 62 19.47 3.18 9.18
N GLY A 63 20.12 4.35 9.10
CA GLY A 63 19.95 5.45 10.05
C GLY A 63 18.54 6.07 10.01
N LEU A 64 18.11 6.66 11.11
CA LEU A 64 16.74 7.13 11.29
C LEU A 64 16.59 8.63 11.01
N LEU A 65 15.51 8.99 10.33
CA LEU A 65 15.05 10.38 10.21
C LEU A 65 13.72 10.54 10.93
N LEU A 66 13.69 11.44 11.91
CA LEU A 66 12.47 11.92 12.55
C LEU A 66 12.15 13.34 12.06
N LEU A 67 10.96 13.56 11.54
CA LEU A 67 10.53 14.87 11.10
C LEU A 67 9.11 15.23 11.50
N THR A 68 8.84 16.53 11.63
CA THR A 68 7.49 17.06 11.77
C THR A 68 7.23 18.08 10.69
N VAL A 69 6.03 18.04 10.12
CA VAL A 69 5.64 18.98 9.06
C VAL A 69 4.14 19.25 9.13
N PRO A 70 3.69 20.51 9.02
CA PRO A 70 2.29 20.85 8.81
C PRO A 70 1.82 20.33 7.46
N THR A 71 0.58 19.79 7.42
CA THR A 71 0.02 19.22 6.20
C THR A 71 -1.34 19.82 5.86
N VAL A 72 -1.59 19.99 4.56
CA VAL A 72 -2.85 20.54 4.02
C VAL A 72 -4.06 19.65 4.28
N ASP A 73 -3.85 18.39 4.58
CA ASP A 73 -4.88 17.42 4.91
C ASP A 73 -5.02 17.19 6.43
N SER A 74 -4.33 17.99 7.26
CA SER A 74 -4.49 17.97 8.72
C SER A 74 -5.90 18.43 9.16
N VAL A 75 -6.27 18.07 10.38
CA VAL A 75 -7.56 18.48 10.95
C VAL A 75 -7.69 20.00 11.00
N GLN A 76 -6.61 20.70 11.36
CA GLN A 76 -6.60 22.16 11.45
C GLN A 76 -6.70 22.80 10.08
N ALA A 77 -5.93 22.33 9.09
CA ALA A 77 -5.99 22.85 7.73
C ALA A 77 -7.40 22.72 7.13
N ARG A 78 -8.04 21.55 7.27
CA ARG A 78 -9.41 21.30 6.78
C ARG A 78 -10.48 22.17 7.47
N ARG A 79 -10.28 22.52 8.76
CA ARG A 79 -11.23 23.36 9.51
C ARG A 79 -11.07 24.85 9.18
N GLN A 80 -9.85 25.29 8.96
CA GLN A 80 -9.53 26.70 8.75
C GLN A 80 -9.50 27.10 7.28
N GLU A 81 -9.37 26.11 6.37
CA GLU A 81 -9.31 26.31 4.90
C GLU A 81 -8.32 27.43 4.53
N SER A 82 -8.77 28.49 3.83
CA SER A 82 -7.92 29.61 3.44
C SER A 82 -7.39 30.45 4.61
N ARG A 83 -7.90 30.27 5.83
CA ARG A 83 -7.44 30.97 7.05
C ARG A 83 -6.42 30.16 7.84
N TRP A 84 -6.00 29.02 7.33
CA TRP A 84 -4.99 28.21 8.02
C TRP A 84 -3.69 29.01 8.19
N ALA A 85 -3.22 29.15 9.44
CA ALA A 85 -2.14 30.05 9.80
C ALA A 85 -0.82 29.76 9.06
N GLU A 86 -0.60 28.51 8.63
CA GLU A 86 0.61 28.12 7.89
C GLU A 86 0.69 28.79 6.50
N PHE A 87 -0.45 29.19 5.89
CA PHE A 87 -0.43 29.94 4.63
C PHE A 87 0.12 31.36 4.77
N ALA A 88 0.05 31.92 5.98
CA ALA A 88 0.62 33.24 6.29
C ALA A 88 2.04 33.17 6.87
N SER A 89 2.61 31.97 7.02
CA SER A 89 3.96 31.72 7.52
C SER A 89 5.02 31.89 6.41
N GLN A 90 6.29 31.76 6.76
CA GLN A 90 7.42 31.77 5.81
C GLN A 90 7.53 30.47 4.98
N ARG A 91 6.48 29.64 4.96
CA ARG A 91 6.49 28.36 4.25
C ARG A 91 6.34 28.55 2.75
N ILE A 92 7.18 27.85 2.02
CA ILE A 92 7.23 27.85 0.55
C ILE A 92 6.57 26.58 0.01
N THR A 93 6.66 25.47 0.74
CA THR A 93 6.16 24.16 0.32
C THR A 93 5.12 23.64 1.31
N PHE A 94 4.00 23.17 0.76
CA PHE A 94 2.90 22.56 1.51
C PHE A 94 2.75 21.10 1.12
N PHE A 95 2.72 20.23 2.10
CA PHE A 95 2.64 18.78 1.92
C PHE A 95 1.23 18.25 2.22
N SER A 96 0.78 17.29 1.44
CA SER A 96 -0.18 16.30 1.89
C SER A 96 0.58 15.11 2.51
N GLN A 97 -0.09 14.29 3.31
CA GLN A 97 0.53 13.08 3.85
C GLN A 97 1.07 12.18 2.73
N HIS A 98 0.27 11.98 1.67
CA HIS A 98 0.69 11.21 0.50
C HIS A 98 1.92 11.80 -0.19
N GLY A 99 1.90 13.11 -0.48
CA GLY A 99 3.02 13.79 -1.14
C GLY A 99 4.32 13.73 -0.35
N LEU A 100 4.23 13.85 0.98
CA LEU A 100 5.39 13.69 1.86
C LEU A 100 5.94 12.26 1.82
N SER A 101 5.07 11.24 1.91
CA SER A 101 5.51 9.82 1.82
C SER A 101 6.20 9.53 0.47
N ALA A 102 5.64 10.00 -0.63
CA ALA A 102 6.25 9.85 -1.96
C ALA A 102 7.60 10.58 -2.07
N LEU A 103 7.72 11.78 -1.48
CA LEU A 103 8.97 12.54 -1.44
C LEU A 103 10.06 11.81 -0.63
N LEU A 104 9.69 11.21 0.50
CA LEU A 104 10.63 10.44 1.34
C LEU A 104 11.15 9.21 0.59
N VAL A 105 10.26 8.42 -0.03
CA VAL A 105 10.68 7.27 -0.86
C VAL A 105 11.61 7.73 -1.99
N ARG A 106 11.29 8.84 -2.67
CA ARG A 106 12.13 9.41 -3.73
C ARG A 106 13.50 9.85 -3.22
N ALA A 107 13.58 10.32 -1.99
CA ALA A 107 14.82 10.73 -1.33
C ALA A 107 15.65 9.54 -0.81
N GLY A 108 15.18 8.29 -0.96
CA GLY A 108 15.88 7.09 -0.51
C GLY A 108 15.61 6.73 0.95
N TYR A 109 14.41 7.01 1.44
CA TYR A 109 13.95 6.56 2.74
C TYR A 109 12.89 5.48 2.61
N ASP A 110 12.97 4.50 3.49
CA ASP A 110 12.01 3.41 3.63
C ASP A 110 11.47 3.32 5.07
N ASN A 111 10.72 2.27 5.37
CA ASN A 111 10.18 2.00 6.71
C ASN A 111 9.41 3.19 7.30
N ILE A 112 8.58 3.86 6.46
CA ILE A 112 7.91 5.11 6.80
C ILE A 112 6.72 4.87 7.73
N MET A 113 6.80 5.40 8.94
CA MET A 113 5.68 5.50 9.88
C MET A 113 5.27 6.96 10.05
N ALA A 114 3.97 7.23 9.95
CA ALA A 114 3.44 8.60 10.06
C ALA A 114 2.29 8.64 11.08
N TRP A 115 2.37 9.57 12.01
CA TRP A 115 1.34 9.82 13.04
C TRP A 115 0.70 11.17 12.78
N PRO A 116 -0.62 11.20 12.54
CA PRO A 116 -1.34 12.46 12.40
C PRO A 116 -1.31 13.29 13.69
N GLU A 117 -0.95 14.55 13.53
CA GLU A 117 -1.01 15.58 14.56
C GLU A 117 -2.18 16.53 14.25
N HIS A 118 -2.51 17.41 15.20
CA HIS A 118 -3.59 18.39 14.98
C HIS A 118 -3.36 19.28 13.76
N ASN A 119 -2.11 19.72 13.55
CA ASN A 119 -1.71 20.64 12.47
C ASN A 119 -0.89 19.98 11.36
N GLY A 120 -0.52 18.71 11.46
CA GLY A 120 0.36 18.08 10.49
C GLY A 120 0.63 16.61 10.78
N LEU A 121 1.87 16.22 10.56
CA LEU A 121 2.38 14.86 10.77
C LEU A 121 3.69 14.87 11.54
N THR A 122 3.85 13.86 12.39
CA THR A 122 5.15 13.37 12.84
C THR A 122 5.49 12.14 12.05
N VAL A 123 6.67 12.09 11.44
CA VAL A 123 7.11 10.97 10.61
C VAL A 123 8.45 10.45 11.09
N LEU A 124 8.55 9.14 11.25
CA LEU A 124 9.79 8.41 11.44
C LEU A 124 10.00 7.55 10.21
N CYS A 125 11.18 7.63 9.62
CA CYS A 125 11.60 6.78 8.50
C CYS A 125 13.08 6.42 8.62
N GLN A 126 13.53 5.51 7.78
CA GLN A 126 14.88 4.97 7.79
C GLN A 126 15.57 5.26 6.46
N LYS A 127 16.86 5.59 6.47
CA LYS A 127 17.65 5.65 5.23
C LYS A 127 17.73 4.24 4.65
N GLU A 128 17.37 4.08 3.40
CA GLU A 128 17.51 2.80 2.68
C GLU A 128 18.97 2.33 2.73
N ALA A 129 19.17 1.07 3.16
CA ALA A 129 20.51 0.54 3.38
C ALA A 129 21.27 0.29 2.05
N ASP A 130 20.54 -0.20 1.05
CA ASP A 130 21.07 -0.51 -0.27
C ASP A 130 20.21 0.13 -1.36
N LYS A 131 20.74 1.14 -2.05
CA LYS A 131 20.06 1.72 -3.19
C LYS A 131 20.07 0.70 -4.35
N LYS A 132 18.90 0.18 -4.67
CA LYS A 132 18.74 -0.74 -5.80
C LYS A 132 18.80 0.02 -7.13
N ASP A 133 19.59 -0.50 -8.06
CA ASP A 133 19.69 0.09 -9.41
C ASP A 133 18.44 -0.15 -10.27
N ARG A 134 17.61 -1.13 -9.90
CA ARG A 134 16.39 -1.50 -10.62
C ARG A 134 15.23 -1.72 -9.67
N VAL A 135 14.05 -1.24 -10.08
CA VAL A 135 12.79 -1.52 -9.40
C VAL A 135 12.44 -2.99 -9.62
N ARG A 136 12.02 -3.70 -8.56
CA ARG A 136 11.51 -5.07 -8.66
C ARG A 136 10.01 -5.10 -8.43
N LEU A 137 9.30 -5.82 -9.29
CA LEU A 137 7.87 -6.09 -9.21
C LEU A 137 7.65 -7.47 -8.57
N SER A 138 6.91 -7.53 -7.48
CA SER A 138 6.39 -8.78 -6.89
C SER A 138 4.93 -8.98 -7.27
N ILE A 139 4.64 -10.05 -7.99
CA ILE A 139 3.27 -10.45 -8.34
C ILE A 139 2.82 -11.53 -7.37
N VAL A 140 1.83 -11.24 -6.53
CA VAL A 140 1.25 -12.21 -5.59
C VAL A 140 0.06 -12.87 -6.25
N LEU A 141 0.15 -14.19 -6.44
CA LEU A 141 -0.81 -15.01 -7.17
C LEU A 141 -1.41 -16.09 -6.25
N PRO A 142 -2.55 -15.84 -5.59
CA PRO A 142 -3.24 -16.85 -4.81
C PRO A 142 -3.96 -17.85 -5.74
N VAL A 143 -3.70 -19.15 -5.55
CA VAL A 143 -4.28 -20.25 -6.35
C VAL A 143 -5.07 -21.18 -5.46
N TYR A 144 -6.35 -21.38 -5.79
CA TYR A 144 -7.21 -22.38 -5.16
C TYR A 144 -8.30 -22.83 -6.13
N ASN A 145 -8.23 -24.07 -6.62
CA ASN A 145 -9.16 -24.65 -7.59
C ASN A 145 -9.35 -23.75 -8.83
N GLU A 146 -8.26 -23.49 -9.56
CA GLU A 146 -8.22 -22.68 -10.77
C GLU A 146 -7.54 -23.43 -11.94
N ARG A 147 -7.68 -24.76 -11.99
CA ARG A 147 -7.06 -25.62 -13.01
C ARG A 147 -7.34 -25.15 -14.44
N ALA A 148 -8.55 -24.64 -14.70
CA ALA A 148 -8.97 -24.23 -16.04
C ALA A 148 -8.29 -22.95 -16.55
N THR A 149 -7.74 -22.12 -15.67
CA THR A 149 -7.28 -20.76 -15.99
C THR A 149 -5.83 -20.51 -15.63
N PHE A 150 -5.29 -21.26 -14.64
CA PHE A 150 -3.97 -21.02 -14.08
C PHE A 150 -2.85 -21.09 -15.11
N GLU A 151 -2.82 -22.13 -15.96
CA GLU A 151 -1.74 -22.34 -16.93
C GLU A 151 -1.71 -21.18 -17.94
N GLN A 152 -2.84 -20.83 -18.53
CA GLN A 152 -2.93 -19.71 -19.46
C GLN A 152 -2.51 -18.39 -18.80
N LEU A 153 -2.91 -18.14 -17.55
CA LEU A 153 -2.54 -16.92 -16.85
C LEU A 153 -1.05 -16.84 -16.60
N ILE A 154 -0.46 -17.91 -16.02
CA ILE A 154 0.97 -17.87 -15.65
C ILE A 154 1.85 -17.71 -16.89
N GLU A 155 1.52 -18.34 -18.00
CA GLU A 155 2.20 -18.16 -19.28
C GLU A 155 2.10 -16.72 -19.76
N THR A 156 0.90 -16.13 -19.78
CA THR A 156 0.69 -14.73 -20.16
C THR A 156 1.50 -13.77 -19.27
N VAL A 157 1.55 -14.04 -17.94
CA VAL A 157 2.34 -13.24 -17.01
C VAL A 157 3.82 -13.39 -17.27
N LEU A 158 4.32 -14.60 -17.61
CA LEU A 158 5.73 -14.87 -17.91
C LEU A 158 6.16 -14.27 -19.27
N GLU A 159 5.27 -14.22 -20.24
CA GLU A 159 5.54 -13.59 -21.54
C GLU A 159 5.58 -12.06 -21.49
N LYS A 160 4.93 -11.45 -20.49
CA LYS A 160 4.94 -10.01 -20.32
C LYS A 160 6.35 -9.50 -20.02
N THR A 161 6.86 -8.59 -20.83
CA THR A 161 8.18 -7.98 -20.69
C THR A 161 8.09 -6.61 -20.04
N PHE A 162 9.10 -6.26 -19.26
CA PHE A 162 9.23 -4.96 -18.59
C PHE A 162 10.61 -4.35 -18.92
N ASP A 163 10.65 -3.15 -19.47
CA ASP A 163 11.90 -2.54 -19.96
C ASP A 163 12.94 -2.22 -18.87
N ARG A 164 12.49 -1.96 -17.64
CA ARG A 164 13.36 -1.44 -16.56
C ARG A 164 13.09 -2.04 -15.19
N MET A 165 12.33 -3.11 -15.13
CA MET A 165 11.98 -3.78 -13.89
C MET A 165 12.38 -5.25 -13.93
N GLU A 166 12.82 -5.75 -12.79
CA GLU A 166 12.89 -7.19 -12.53
C GLU A 166 11.54 -7.67 -12.02
N ARG A 167 11.21 -8.92 -12.23
CA ARG A 167 9.97 -9.53 -11.77
C ARG A 167 10.26 -10.72 -10.87
N GLU A 168 9.43 -10.90 -9.86
CA GLU A 168 9.24 -12.16 -9.14
C GLU A 168 7.75 -12.48 -9.03
N ILE A 169 7.38 -13.73 -9.06
CA ILE A 169 6.02 -14.22 -8.95
C ILE A 169 5.92 -15.10 -7.71
N ILE A 170 5.08 -14.72 -6.78
CA ILE A 170 4.84 -15.47 -5.54
C ILE A 170 3.52 -16.21 -5.67
N ILE A 171 3.57 -17.49 -6.00
CA ILE A 171 2.39 -18.34 -6.10
C ILE A 171 2.09 -18.91 -4.72
N VAL A 172 0.85 -18.71 -4.23
CA VAL A 172 0.38 -19.34 -2.98
C VAL A 172 -0.70 -20.34 -3.32
N GLU A 173 -0.34 -21.60 -3.29
CA GLU A 173 -1.23 -22.73 -3.59
C GLU A 173 -1.90 -23.23 -2.30
N SER A 174 -3.23 -23.11 -2.22
CA SER A 174 -4.03 -23.32 -1.01
C SER A 174 -4.65 -24.71 -0.92
N ASN A 175 -3.89 -25.76 -1.21
CA ASN A 175 -4.31 -27.16 -1.15
C ASN A 175 -5.53 -27.45 -2.05
N SER A 176 -5.39 -27.13 -3.32
CA SER A 176 -6.40 -27.38 -4.35
C SER A 176 -6.69 -28.88 -4.53
N SER A 177 -7.92 -29.19 -4.92
CA SER A 177 -8.41 -30.56 -5.12
C SER A 177 -8.81 -30.87 -6.58
N ASP A 178 -8.61 -29.92 -7.49
CA ASP A 178 -9.04 -30.03 -8.90
C ASP A 178 -7.89 -30.29 -9.88
N GLY A 179 -6.65 -30.47 -9.38
CA GLY A 179 -5.45 -30.62 -10.19
C GLY A 179 -4.66 -29.33 -10.41
N SER A 180 -5.06 -28.21 -9.79
CA SER A 180 -4.30 -26.95 -9.83
C SER A 180 -2.94 -27.08 -9.16
N ARG A 181 -2.83 -27.88 -8.09
CA ARG A 181 -1.59 -28.11 -7.34
C ARG A 181 -0.52 -28.75 -8.20
N GLU A 182 -0.90 -29.76 -8.95
CA GLU A 182 -0.03 -30.48 -9.88
C GLU A 182 0.46 -29.59 -11.04
N LEU A 183 -0.38 -28.65 -11.49
CA LEU A 183 0.04 -27.62 -12.45
C LEU A 183 1.04 -26.66 -11.83
N VAL A 184 0.79 -26.16 -10.63
CA VAL A 184 1.71 -25.23 -9.93
C VAL A 184 3.07 -25.88 -9.70
N GLN A 185 3.14 -27.16 -9.38
CA GLN A 185 4.40 -27.92 -9.19
C GLN A 185 5.33 -27.86 -10.40
N GLN A 186 4.80 -27.74 -11.61
CA GLN A 186 5.61 -27.66 -12.83
C GLN A 186 6.42 -26.38 -12.93
N TYR A 187 6.11 -25.36 -12.12
CA TYR A 187 6.77 -24.08 -12.11
C TYR A 187 7.71 -23.86 -10.91
N GLU A 188 7.90 -24.87 -10.02
CA GLU A 188 8.73 -24.75 -8.81
C GLU A 188 10.18 -24.37 -9.09
N ASP A 189 10.75 -24.90 -10.18
CA ASP A 189 12.14 -24.66 -10.57
C ASP A 189 12.33 -23.42 -11.47
N HIS A 190 11.24 -22.65 -11.73
CA HIS A 190 11.35 -21.45 -12.56
C HIS A 190 12.04 -20.31 -11.79
N PRO A 191 13.09 -19.66 -12.36
CA PRO A 191 13.93 -18.69 -11.63
C PRO A 191 13.21 -17.44 -11.13
N GLU A 192 12.08 -17.06 -11.76
CA GLU A 192 11.28 -15.90 -11.36
C GLU A 192 10.09 -16.28 -10.46
N ILE A 193 9.87 -17.58 -10.18
CA ILE A 193 8.72 -18.06 -9.43
C ILE A 193 9.14 -18.62 -8.09
N LYS A 194 8.42 -18.22 -7.05
CA LYS A 194 8.48 -18.83 -5.71
C LYS A 194 7.13 -19.40 -5.36
N VAL A 195 7.08 -20.71 -5.13
CA VAL A 195 5.83 -21.39 -4.75
C VAL A 195 5.76 -21.57 -3.24
N ILE A 196 4.59 -21.30 -2.66
CA ILE A 196 4.27 -21.49 -1.25
C ILE A 196 3.05 -22.40 -1.19
N TYR A 197 3.19 -23.51 -0.48
CA TYR A 197 2.10 -24.47 -0.30
C TYR A 197 1.43 -24.32 1.06
N GLU A 198 0.11 -24.14 1.05
CA GLU A 198 -0.69 -24.22 2.26
C GLU A 198 -1.19 -25.65 2.50
N ASN A 199 -1.26 -26.07 3.77
CA ASN A 199 -1.73 -27.40 4.16
C ASN A 199 -3.25 -27.55 4.02
N GLN A 200 -3.98 -26.43 4.08
CA GLN A 200 -5.43 -26.36 3.96
C GLN A 200 -5.87 -24.97 3.49
N PRO A 201 -6.99 -24.87 2.76
CA PRO A 201 -7.49 -23.57 2.31
C PRO A 201 -8.04 -22.76 3.49
N GLN A 202 -7.41 -21.61 3.79
CA GLN A 202 -7.83 -20.71 4.86
C GLN A 202 -8.55 -19.47 4.32
N GLY A 203 -8.70 -19.38 3.01
CA GLY A 203 -9.35 -18.29 2.28
C GLY A 203 -8.39 -17.39 1.53
N LYS A 204 -8.91 -16.67 0.54
CA LYS A 204 -8.12 -15.85 -0.37
C LYS A 204 -7.26 -14.81 0.36
N GLY A 205 -7.83 -14.13 1.34
CA GLY A 205 -7.11 -13.13 2.13
C GLY A 205 -5.92 -13.73 2.87
N HIS A 206 -6.06 -14.95 3.40
CA HIS A 206 -4.94 -15.65 4.04
C HIS A 206 -3.83 -15.95 3.04
N ALA A 207 -4.16 -16.49 1.87
CA ALA A 207 -3.18 -16.78 0.82
C ALA A 207 -2.44 -15.50 0.35
N VAL A 208 -3.17 -14.41 0.12
CA VAL A 208 -2.54 -13.11 -0.22
C VAL A 208 -1.60 -12.64 0.88
N ARG A 209 -2.02 -12.64 2.15
CA ARG A 209 -1.15 -12.24 3.28
C ARG A 209 0.09 -13.12 3.39
N ASN A 210 -0.07 -14.42 3.19
CA ASN A 210 1.04 -15.36 3.18
C ASN A 210 2.02 -15.01 2.04
N GLY A 211 1.53 -14.74 0.84
CA GLY A 211 2.35 -14.28 -0.28
C GLY A 211 3.07 -12.95 0.03
N LEU A 212 2.38 -11.99 0.61
CA LEU A 212 2.95 -10.68 0.98
C LEU A 212 4.12 -10.78 1.98
N ASN A 213 4.18 -11.81 2.81
CA ASN A 213 5.32 -12.06 3.71
C ASN A 213 6.58 -12.53 2.97
N HIS A 214 6.47 -12.87 1.69
CA HIS A 214 7.57 -13.44 0.89
C HIS A 214 8.00 -12.53 -0.27
N VAL A 215 7.37 -11.36 -0.43
CA VAL A 215 7.74 -10.39 -1.47
C VAL A 215 9.06 -9.72 -1.14
N SER A 216 9.90 -9.50 -2.16
CA SER A 216 11.16 -8.76 -2.05
C SER A 216 11.16 -7.48 -2.88
N GLY A 217 10.17 -7.31 -3.76
CA GLY A 217 10.06 -6.20 -4.68
C GLY A 217 9.62 -4.89 -4.03
N ASP A 218 9.86 -3.80 -4.72
CA ASP A 218 9.49 -2.44 -4.34
C ASP A 218 8.02 -2.15 -4.71
N VAL A 219 7.57 -2.75 -5.80
CA VAL A 219 6.19 -2.68 -6.30
C VAL A 219 5.52 -4.04 -6.10
N ILE A 220 4.33 -4.06 -5.54
CA ILE A 220 3.55 -5.26 -5.28
C ILE A 220 2.27 -5.18 -6.10
N LEU A 221 1.96 -6.24 -6.84
CA LEU A 221 0.73 -6.41 -7.59
C LEU A 221 0.05 -7.69 -7.10
N ILE A 222 -1.26 -7.61 -6.80
CA ILE A 222 -2.07 -8.78 -6.48
C ILE A 222 -2.85 -9.17 -7.73
N GLN A 223 -2.59 -10.39 -8.24
CA GLN A 223 -3.22 -10.96 -9.43
C GLN A 223 -4.05 -12.19 -9.07
N ASP A 224 -5.31 -12.20 -9.51
CA ASP A 224 -6.15 -13.39 -9.41
C ASP A 224 -5.81 -14.43 -10.49
N ALA A 225 -5.90 -15.70 -10.15
CA ALA A 225 -5.60 -16.81 -11.07
C ALA A 225 -6.75 -17.12 -12.07
N ASP A 226 -7.72 -16.22 -12.22
CA ASP A 226 -9.01 -16.51 -12.84
C ASP A 226 -9.29 -15.86 -14.21
N LEU A 227 -8.31 -15.24 -14.82
CA LEU A 227 -8.39 -14.54 -16.11
C LEU A 227 -9.46 -13.42 -16.17
N GLU A 228 -10.00 -12.96 -15.02
CA GLU A 228 -10.95 -11.85 -15.01
C GLU A 228 -10.28 -10.50 -15.31
N TYR A 229 -8.98 -10.35 -15.02
CA TYR A 229 -8.18 -9.13 -15.29
C TYR A 229 -7.17 -9.36 -16.39
N ASP A 230 -6.93 -8.32 -17.18
CA ASP A 230 -6.00 -8.32 -18.28
C ASP A 230 -4.57 -8.03 -17.83
N VAL A 231 -3.63 -8.86 -18.25
CA VAL A 231 -2.19 -8.65 -18.00
C VAL A 231 -1.65 -7.46 -18.81
N ASP A 232 -2.28 -7.11 -19.93
CA ASP A 232 -1.89 -5.94 -20.73
C ASP A 232 -2.12 -4.61 -19.99
N ASP A 233 -3.00 -4.58 -18.99
CA ASP A 233 -3.21 -3.41 -18.15
C ASP A 233 -2.07 -3.16 -17.12
N TYR A 234 -1.10 -4.09 -16.97
CA TYR A 234 -0.01 -3.99 -15.99
C TYR A 234 0.77 -2.67 -16.10
N ASP A 235 1.14 -2.27 -17.31
CA ASP A 235 1.93 -1.05 -17.52
C ASP A 235 1.19 0.18 -16.99
N ALA A 236 -0.11 0.27 -17.27
CA ALA A 236 -0.93 1.40 -16.85
C ALA A 236 -1.07 1.50 -15.32
N VAL A 237 -1.22 0.36 -14.62
CA VAL A 237 -1.42 0.36 -13.15
C VAL A 237 -0.11 0.42 -12.37
N ILE A 238 1.01 0.02 -12.97
CA ILE A 238 2.34 0.01 -12.35
C ILE A 238 3.06 1.35 -12.50
N GLU A 239 2.97 2.00 -13.66
CA GLU A 239 3.68 3.24 -13.98
C GLU A 239 3.54 4.34 -12.91
N PRO A 240 2.35 4.64 -12.34
CA PRO A 240 2.23 5.65 -11.30
C PRO A 240 2.99 5.31 -10.02
N ILE A 241 3.23 4.01 -9.74
CA ILE A 241 4.00 3.56 -8.57
C ILE A 241 5.50 3.71 -8.85
N VAL A 242 5.97 3.24 -10.01
CA VAL A 242 7.39 3.32 -10.41
C VAL A 242 7.85 4.76 -10.51
N SER A 243 7.03 5.64 -11.08
CA SER A 243 7.31 7.08 -11.17
C SER A 243 7.10 7.84 -9.85
N LEU A 244 6.68 7.16 -8.78
CA LEU A 244 6.35 7.72 -7.47
C LEU A 244 5.32 8.87 -7.52
N GLN A 245 4.46 8.88 -8.53
CA GLN A 245 3.31 9.78 -8.60
C GLN A 245 2.25 9.36 -7.57
N ARG A 246 2.12 8.06 -7.34
CA ARG A 246 1.24 7.45 -6.33
C ARG A 246 1.97 6.25 -5.72
N LEU A 247 1.66 5.98 -4.46
CA LEU A 247 2.14 4.77 -3.78
C LEU A 247 1.07 3.66 -3.74
N PHE A 248 -0.17 3.95 -4.17
CA PHE A 248 -1.28 2.99 -4.20
C PHE A 248 -2.17 3.25 -5.42
N VAL A 249 -2.44 2.20 -6.19
CA VAL A 249 -3.30 2.18 -7.38
C VAL A 249 -4.33 1.07 -7.25
N LEU A 250 -5.54 1.32 -7.70
CA LEU A 250 -6.61 0.34 -7.88
C LEU A 250 -6.93 0.22 -9.37
N GLY A 251 -6.86 -0.98 -9.92
CA GLY A 251 -7.39 -1.28 -11.25
C GLY A 251 -8.91 -1.31 -11.18
N SER A 252 -9.56 -0.22 -11.55
CA SER A 252 -11.01 -0.07 -11.46
C SER A 252 -11.73 -0.76 -12.61
N ARG A 253 -12.72 -1.60 -12.29
CA ARG A 253 -13.57 -2.30 -13.28
C ARG A 253 -14.61 -1.38 -13.91
N HIS A 254 -14.68 -0.12 -13.46
CA HIS A 254 -15.59 0.89 -13.99
C HIS A 254 -15.05 1.55 -15.26
N LYS A 255 -15.58 1.16 -16.42
CA LYS A 255 -15.34 1.81 -17.74
C LYS A 255 -16.33 2.95 -18.04
N GLY A 256 -16.76 3.70 -17.02
CA GLY A 256 -17.73 4.79 -17.21
C GLY A 256 -19.21 4.35 -17.20
N SER A 257 -19.53 3.07 -17.09
CA SER A 257 -20.88 2.54 -16.90
C SER A 257 -21.03 1.87 -15.54
N TRP A 258 -22.22 1.98 -14.93
CA TRP A 258 -22.55 1.34 -13.65
C TRP A 258 -22.74 -0.18 -13.73
N LYS A 259 -22.66 -0.76 -14.93
CA LYS A 259 -22.86 -2.19 -15.19
C LYS A 259 -21.50 -2.91 -15.17
N MET A 260 -20.97 -3.17 -13.99
CA MET A 260 -19.73 -3.94 -13.85
C MET A 260 -19.92 -5.44 -14.04
N ARG A 261 -21.12 -5.95 -13.79
CA ARG A 261 -21.45 -7.38 -13.90
C ARG A 261 -22.65 -7.55 -14.79
N GLU A 262 -22.46 -8.19 -15.93
CA GLU A 262 -23.53 -8.60 -16.82
C GLU A 262 -23.61 -10.13 -16.83
N PHE A 263 -24.64 -10.67 -16.19
CA PHE A 263 -24.97 -12.10 -16.31
C PHE A 263 -26.06 -12.25 -17.36
N GLU A 264 -25.72 -12.75 -18.55
CA GLU A 264 -26.64 -12.85 -19.70
C GLU A 264 -27.96 -13.52 -19.36
N LYS A 265 -27.96 -14.50 -18.44
CA LYS A 265 -29.17 -15.29 -18.08
C LYS A 265 -29.84 -14.86 -16.75
N ARG A 266 -29.30 -13.90 -15.97
CA ARG A 266 -29.83 -13.53 -14.65
C ARG A 266 -29.71 -12.02 -14.36
N LYS A 267 -30.37 -11.19 -15.16
CA LYS A 267 -30.34 -9.70 -15.04
C LYS A 267 -30.71 -9.17 -13.66
N MET A 268 -31.69 -9.79 -13.00
CA MET A 268 -32.11 -9.38 -11.64
C MET A 268 -31.02 -9.63 -10.58
N LEU A 269 -30.31 -10.74 -10.69
CA LEU A 269 -29.19 -11.06 -9.79
C LEU A 269 -28.02 -10.09 -10.01
N SER A 270 -27.71 -9.73 -11.26
CA SER A 270 -26.72 -8.68 -11.59
C SER A 270 -27.08 -7.35 -10.94
N ALA A 271 -28.37 -6.95 -11.00
CA ALA A 271 -28.84 -5.71 -10.41
C ALA A 271 -28.65 -5.70 -8.88
N VAL A 272 -28.97 -6.80 -8.19
CA VAL A 272 -28.78 -6.94 -6.73
C VAL A 272 -27.31 -6.82 -6.35
N PHE A 273 -26.41 -7.51 -7.06
CA PHE A 273 -24.96 -7.44 -6.76
C PHE A 273 -24.38 -6.06 -7.08
N ASN A 274 -24.78 -5.43 -8.17
CA ASN A 274 -24.32 -4.08 -8.51
C ASN A 274 -24.85 -3.05 -7.50
N SER A 275 -26.11 -3.14 -7.07
CA SER A 275 -26.66 -2.26 -6.03
C SER A 275 -25.98 -2.46 -4.68
N GLY A 276 -25.69 -3.71 -4.29
CA GLY A 276 -24.94 -4.01 -3.09
C GLY A 276 -23.54 -3.41 -3.11
N GLN A 277 -22.83 -3.52 -4.24
CA GLN A 277 -21.52 -2.92 -4.41
C GLN A 277 -21.56 -1.39 -4.29
N LEU A 278 -22.54 -0.73 -4.89
CA LEU A 278 -22.74 0.72 -4.77
C LEU A 278 -22.95 1.14 -3.31
N PHE A 279 -23.82 0.42 -2.59
CA PHE A 279 -24.08 0.67 -1.18
C PHE A 279 -22.80 0.58 -0.33
N PHE A 280 -22.03 -0.48 -0.51
CA PHE A 280 -20.79 -0.66 0.23
C PHE A 280 -19.69 0.33 -0.18
N THR A 281 -19.60 0.69 -1.48
CA THR A 281 -18.72 1.77 -1.95
C THR A 281 -19.07 3.09 -1.29
N TRP A 282 -20.34 3.42 -1.19
CA TRP A 282 -20.83 4.61 -0.51
C TRP A 282 -20.45 4.60 0.99
N LEU A 283 -20.61 3.46 1.68
CA LEU A 283 -20.22 3.32 3.08
C LEU A 283 -18.71 3.54 3.29
N ILE A 284 -17.84 2.95 2.47
CA ILE A 284 -16.39 3.19 2.55
C ILE A 284 -16.08 4.67 2.33
N ASN A 285 -16.68 5.28 1.32
CA ASN A 285 -16.44 6.67 0.98
C ASN A 285 -16.82 7.61 2.13
N ILE A 286 -17.95 7.39 2.79
CA ILE A 286 -18.33 8.15 3.98
C ILE A 286 -17.36 7.89 5.14
N ALA A 287 -17.07 6.62 5.44
CA ALA A 287 -16.24 6.27 6.56
C ALA A 287 -14.80 6.77 6.42
N CYS A 288 -14.26 6.78 5.20
CA CYS A 288 -12.88 7.16 4.92
C CYS A 288 -12.72 8.60 4.37
N GLY A 289 -13.83 9.30 4.08
CA GLY A 289 -13.79 10.65 3.50
C GLY A 289 -13.22 10.68 2.08
N THR A 290 -13.53 9.65 1.27
CA THR A 290 -13.01 9.47 -0.10
C THR A 290 -14.12 9.52 -1.14
N ARG A 291 -13.75 9.39 -2.43
CA ARG A 291 -14.67 9.32 -3.57
C ARG A 291 -14.29 8.19 -4.52
N LEU A 292 -13.99 7.02 -3.96
CA LEU A 292 -13.63 5.84 -4.73
C LEU A 292 -14.82 5.31 -5.52
N LYS A 293 -14.54 4.75 -6.70
CA LYS A 293 -15.52 4.12 -7.57
C LYS A 293 -15.54 2.60 -7.38
N ASP A 294 -14.36 1.98 -7.19
CA ASP A 294 -14.21 0.53 -7.08
C ASP A 294 -13.21 0.09 -5.99
N PRO A 295 -13.52 0.31 -4.71
CA PRO A 295 -12.63 -0.11 -3.61
C PRO A 295 -12.50 -1.64 -3.45
N PHE A 296 -13.37 -2.43 -4.15
CA PHE A 296 -13.42 -3.90 -4.03
C PHE A 296 -12.63 -4.64 -5.09
N THR A 297 -11.96 -3.94 -5.97
CA THR A 297 -11.10 -4.60 -6.95
C THR A 297 -9.96 -5.32 -6.25
N MET A 298 -9.68 -6.56 -6.67
CA MET A 298 -8.45 -7.25 -6.23
C MET A 298 -7.21 -6.79 -6.99
N TYR A 299 -7.40 -6.13 -8.11
CA TYR A 299 -6.30 -5.58 -8.90
C TYR A 299 -5.69 -4.38 -8.19
N LYS A 300 -4.90 -4.66 -7.16
CA LYS A 300 -4.26 -3.69 -6.29
C LYS A 300 -2.77 -3.66 -6.58
N VAL A 301 -2.26 -2.48 -6.89
CA VAL A 301 -0.84 -2.23 -7.07
C VAL A 301 -0.39 -1.17 -6.07
N PHE A 302 0.68 -1.45 -5.36
CA PHE A 302 1.17 -0.51 -4.35
C PHE A 302 2.67 -0.66 -4.10
N HIS A 303 3.28 0.42 -3.66
CA HIS A 303 4.65 0.38 -3.18
C HIS A 303 4.71 -0.37 -1.85
N ARG A 304 5.76 -1.18 -1.62
CA ARG A 304 5.89 -2.00 -0.39
C ARG A 304 5.81 -1.19 0.90
N GLU A 305 6.20 0.09 0.87
CA GLU A 305 6.09 1.02 2.00
C GLU A 305 4.65 1.22 2.49
N CYS A 306 3.66 0.93 1.66
CA CYS A 306 2.26 0.94 2.10
C CYS A 306 1.99 -0.07 3.20
N LEU A 307 2.71 -1.21 3.22
CA LEU A 307 2.54 -2.28 4.21
C LEU A 307 3.32 -2.01 5.50
N TYR A 308 4.35 -1.20 5.48
CA TYR A 308 5.22 -1.02 6.64
C TYR A 308 4.45 -0.56 7.88
N GLY A 309 4.71 -1.22 9.01
CA GLY A 309 4.03 -0.97 10.29
C GLY A 309 2.59 -1.46 10.36
N LEU A 310 2.02 -2.02 9.27
CA LEU A 310 0.68 -2.58 9.26
C LEU A 310 0.73 -4.10 9.45
N GLN A 311 -0.26 -4.62 10.19
CA GLN A 311 -0.57 -6.04 10.19
C GLN A 311 -1.89 -6.26 9.47
N LEU A 312 -1.90 -7.10 8.45
CA LEU A 312 -3.11 -7.56 7.79
C LEU A 312 -3.62 -8.82 8.50
N GLU A 313 -4.94 -8.90 8.74
CA GLU A 313 -5.55 -9.92 9.59
C GLU A 313 -6.64 -10.72 8.86
N SER A 314 -7.26 -10.14 7.84
CA SER A 314 -8.38 -10.73 7.12
C SER A 314 -7.99 -11.98 6.34
N ASN A 315 -8.83 -13.02 6.43
CA ASN A 315 -8.55 -14.29 5.76
C ASN A 315 -9.36 -14.49 4.47
N ARG A 316 -10.43 -13.72 4.26
CA ARG A 316 -11.34 -13.89 3.13
C ARG A 316 -11.37 -12.64 2.24
N PHE A 317 -12.52 -12.36 1.61
CA PHE A 317 -12.74 -11.19 0.76
C PHE A 317 -12.81 -9.86 1.55
N ASP A 318 -12.83 -9.89 2.86
CA ASP A 318 -12.68 -8.74 3.73
C ASP A 318 -11.27 -8.13 3.71
N LEU A 319 -10.26 -8.86 3.21
CA LEU A 319 -8.91 -8.34 2.99
C LEU A 319 -8.91 -7.13 2.04
N ASP A 320 -9.77 -7.12 1.04
CA ASP A 320 -9.90 -5.98 0.12
C ASP A 320 -10.23 -4.68 0.85
N TRP A 321 -11.12 -4.77 1.82
CA TRP A 321 -11.51 -3.67 2.68
C TRP A 321 -10.40 -3.27 3.62
N GLU A 322 -9.76 -4.25 4.22
CA GLU A 322 -8.66 -4.04 5.15
C GLU A 322 -7.54 -3.24 4.51
N ILE A 323 -7.06 -3.65 3.33
CA ILE A 323 -5.98 -2.98 2.60
C ILE A 323 -6.39 -1.53 2.28
N VAL A 324 -7.56 -1.33 1.67
CA VAL A 324 -8.02 0.00 1.27
C VAL A 324 -8.18 0.92 2.48
N ILE A 325 -8.84 0.45 3.55
CA ILE A 325 -9.09 1.27 4.75
C ILE A 325 -7.78 1.59 5.47
N LYS A 326 -6.90 0.61 5.69
CA LYS A 326 -5.62 0.82 6.39
C LYS A 326 -4.70 1.74 5.60
N PHE A 327 -4.62 1.60 4.27
CA PHE A 327 -3.80 2.49 3.44
C PHE A 327 -4.35 3.92 3.43
N ILE A 328 -5.66 4.12 3.30
CA ILE A 328 -6.27 5.47 3.38
C ILE A 328 -6.01 6.09 4.76
N ARG A 329 -6.09 5.33 5.85
CA ARG A 329 -5.76 5.82 7.19
C ARG A 329 -4.28 6.17 7.35
N LYS A 330 -3.42 5.52 6.58
CA LYS A 330 -2.00 5.85 6.45
C LYS A 330 -1.77 7.08 5.52
N GLY A 331 -2.86 7.72 5.02
CA GLY A 331 -2.83 8.86 4.11
C GLY A 331 -2.61 8.50 2.65
N LEU A 332 -2.65 7.21 2.31
CA LEU A 332 -2.37 6.71 0.97
C LEU A 332 -3.68 6.49 0.20
N VAL A 333 -4.28 7.58 -0.27
CA VAL A 333 -5.50 7.51 -1.09
C VAL A 333 -5.14 6.96 -2.47
N PRO A 334 -5.79 5.88 -2.94
CA PRO A 334 -5.45 5.27 -4.21
C PRO A 334 -5.80 6.13 -5.42
N LEU A 335 -5.01 6.00 -6.48
CA LEU A 335 -5.42 6.38 -7.83
C LEU A 335 -6.22 5.21 -8.44
N GLU A 336 -7.38 5.49 -9.00
CA GLU A 336 -8.17 4.49 -9.72
C GLU A 336 -7.92 4.60 -11.22
N ILE A 337 -7.45 3.50 -11.82
CA ILE A 337 -7.18 3.39 -13.25
C ILE A 337 -8.17 2.39 -13.84
N PRO A 338 -8.95 2.75 -14.88
CA PRO A 338 -9.83 1.82 -15.54
C PRO A 338 -9.04 0.67 -16.19
N VAL A 339 -9.47 -0.57 -15.91
CA VAL A 339 -8.84 -1.79 -16.46
C VAL A 339 -9.84 -2.66 -17.21
N ASN A 340 -9.33 -3.54 -18.04
CA ASN A 340 -10.13 -4.54 -18.72
C ASN A 340 -10.53 -5.63 -17.72
N TYR A 341 -11.83 -5.93 -17.68
CA TYR A 341 -12.39 -6.88 -16.74
C TYR A 341 -13.50 -7.71 -17.35
N TRP A 342 -13.40 -9.03 -17.25
CA TRP A 342 -14.39 -10.00 -17.72
C TRP A 342 -14.93 -10.82 -16.56
N SER A 343 -16.16 -10.54 -16.15
CA SER A 343 -16.78 -11.21 -15.00
C SER A 343 -17.16 -12.64 -15.31
N ARG A 344 -16.64 -13.62 -14.56
CA ARG A 344 -17.10 -15.01 -14.61
C ARG A 344 -18.54 -15.15 -14.10
N SER A 345 -19.28 -16.12 -14.64
CA SER A 345 -20.61 -16.51 -14.16
C SER A 345 -20.53 -17.36 -12.86
N PHE A 346 -21.66 -17.50 -12.16
CA PHE A 346 -21.73 -18.38 -10.98
C PHE A 346 -21.49 -19.87 -11.29
N GLY A 347 -21.75 -20.30 -12.54
CA GLY A 347 -21.45 -21.66 -12.99
C GLY A 347 -19.97 -21.95 -13.21
N GLU A 348 -19.14 -20.89 -13.26
CA GLU A 348 -17.69 -20.93 -13.49
C GLU A 348 -16.89 -20.77 -12.20
N GLY A 349 -17.46 -21.07 -11.03
CA GLY A 349 -16.72 -21.18 -9.77
C GLY A 349 -16.62 -19.93 -8.90
N LYS A 350 -17.59 -19.01 -8.98
CA LYS A 350 -17.60 -17.82 -8.12
C LYS A 350 -17.70 -18.18 -6.63
N LYS A 351 -16.70 -17.78 -5.82
CA LYS A 351 -16.48 -18.22 -4.43
C LYS A 351 -17.08 -17.28 -3.35
N VAL A 352 -17.74 -16.18 -3.75
CA VAL A 352 -18.38 -15.21 -2.83
C VAL A 352 -19.65 -15.81 -2.20
N ARG A 353 -19.78 -15.72 -0.87
CA ARG A 353 -20.98 -16.16 -0.12
C ARG A 353 -21.93 -14.98 0.11
N PRO A 354 -23.14 -14.96 -0.52
CA PRO A 354 -24.00 -13.77 -0.60
C PRO A 354 -24.48 -13.21 0.76
N PHE A 355 -24.54 -14.04 1.80
CA PHE A 355 -25.03 -13.64 3.12
C PHE A 355 -23.90 -13.41 4.14
N LEU A 356 -22.81 -14.18 4.06
CA LEU A 356 -21.73 -14.11 5.03
C LEU A 356 -20.77 -12.95 4.72
N ASP A 357 -20.35 -12.82 3.46
CA ASP A 357 -19.34 -11.82 3.10
C ASP A 357 -19.80 -10.37 3.34
N PRO A 358 -21.07 -9.96 3.08
CA PRO A 358 -21.56 -8.64 3.46
C PRO A 358 -21.46 -8.33 4.96
N VAL A 359 -21.73 -9.31 5.82
CA VAL A 359 -21.59 -9.14 7.27
C VAL A 359 -20.12 -8.95 7.66
N LEU A 360 -19.23 -9.76 7.08
CA LEU A 360 -17.78 -9.62 7.31
C LEU A 360 -17.27 -8.26 6.83
N TRP A 361 -17.77 -7.73 5.70
CA TRP A 361 -17.41 -6.40 5.20
C TRP A 361 -17.83 -5.29 6.17
N MET A 362 -19.02 -5.37 6.76
CA MET A 362 -19.45 -4.39 7.77
C MET A 362 -18.56 -4.43 9.01
N ILE A 363 -18.23 -5.64 9.48
CA ILE A 363 -17.32 -5.83 10.62
C ILE A 363 -15.93 -5.27 10.28
N ALA A 364 -15.40 -5.58 9.08
CA ALA A 364 -14.14 -5.07 8.59
C ALA A 364 -14.11 -3.54 8.54
N LEU A 365 -15.18 -2.90 8.03
CA LEU A 365 -15.29 -1.45 7.98
C LEU A 365 -15.12 -0.82 9.37
N ILE A 366 -15.89 -1.29 10.36
CA ILE A 366 -15.82 -0.75 11.72
C ILE A 366 -14.46 -1.05 12.35
N LYS A 367 -14.01 -2.32 12.27
CA LYS A 367 -12.76 -2.78 12.87
C LYS A 367 -11.57 -1.99 12.34
N PHE A 368 -11.42 -1.91 11.03
CA PHE A 368 -10.23 -1.32 10.42
C PHE A 368 -10.29 0.21 10.34
N ARG A 369 -11.49 0.81 10.39
CA ARG A 369 -11.64 2.28 10.45
C ARG A 369 -11.27 2.83 11.82
N TYR A 370 -11.62 2.14 12.91
CA TYR A 370 -11.48 2.64 14.28
C TYR A 370 -10.46 1.87 15.12
N GLY A 371 -10.04 0.67 14.72
CA GLY A 371 -9.01 -0.12 15.40
C GLY A 371 -7.63 0.52 15.35
N LYS A 372 -6.66 -0.06 16.06
CA LYS A 372 -5.26 0.35 15.98
C LYS A 372 -4.73 0.20 14.56
N LEU A 373 -3.99 1.18 14.06
CA LEU A 373 -3.43 1.17 12.71
C LEU A 373 -2.06 0.47 12.71
N TYR A 374 -1.17 0.88 13.61
CA TYR A 374 0.19 0.34 13.73
C TYR A 374 0.28 -0.67 14.87
N HIS A 375 1.11 -1.69 14.68
CA HIS A 375 1.49 -2.55 15.80
C HIS A 375 2.35 -1.76 16.80
N SER A 376 2.12 -1.97 18.09
CA SER A 376 3.10 -1.58 19.10
C SER A 376 4.34 -2.47 18.94
N ALA A 377 5.50 -1.87 18.83
CA ALA A 377 6.80 -2.55 18.73
C ALA A 377 7.19 -3.38 19.99
N THR A 378 6.23 -3.73 20.85
CA THR A 378 6.44 -4.47 22.09
C THR A 378 5.84 -5.86 22.02
N SER A 379 6.44 -6.75 21.22
CA SER A 379 6.43 -8.20 21.50
C SER A 379 7.53 -8.94 20.71
N GLY A 380 8.73 -8.38 20.67
CA GLY A 380 9.93 -9.17 20.48
C GLY A 380 10.34 -9.76 21.82
N LYS A 381 9.68 -10.78 22.31
CA LYS A 381 10.25 -11.69 23.28
C LYS A 381 10.72 -12.91 22.54
N THR A 382 12.06 -13.00 22.46
CA THR A 382 12.96 -14.16 22.31
C THR A 382 12.50 -15.24 21.34
#